data_e1022ea1eda0dc6c4f3a4d7437ce1527
#
_entry.id   e1022ea1eda0dc6c4f3a4d7437ce1527
#
_cell.length_a   1.000
_cell.length_b   1.000
_cell.length_c   1.000
_cell.angle_alpha   90.00
_cell.angle_beta   90.00
_cell.angle_gamma   90.00
#
_symmetry.space_group_name_H-M   'P 1'
#
loop_
_entity.id
_entity.type
_entity.pdbx_description
1 polymer ?
#
loop_
_entity_poly.entity_id
_entity_poly.type
_entity_poly.pdbx_seq_one_letter_code
_entity_poly.pdbx_strand_id
1 'polypeptide(L)'
;IILMYPSTFKLLDTYYTNSYLYNLYGMFKASDVKVLESNDIDIGVIKSKLIVSDMVLETGNRDIIGILKINNLIYVLKNNFLFLIEDVDFQLEVLRKEELPFSAKSIGISNNEVILKDVKNKYYIINEDLNFFLAPKNKDLNTKYSKSNLISTDKETAGYFLSQVQGPGIQALRLLTDLHNGRFFGPLVMIIFSITSLAVIFLAISGTWISLNIKLKRNAYKKRKHRRHN
;
A
#
# COMPACT_ATOMS: atom_id res chain seq x y z
N ILE A 1 4.02 17.19 25.34
CA ILE A 1 3.96 16.17 26.42
C ILE A 1 3.52 14.83 25.82
N ILE A 2 2.39 14.71 25.07
CA ILE A 2 1.86 13.46 24.53
C ILE A 2 2.91 12.73 23.66
N LEU A 3 3.58 13.44 22.74
CA LEU A 3 4.62 12.87 21.86
C LEU A 3 5.91 12.47 22.61
N MET A 4 6.13 12.98 23.83
CA MET A 4 7.29 12.62 24.64
C MET A 4 7.12 11.28 25.37
N TYR A 5 5.87 10.83 25.56
CA TYR A 5 5.54 9.59 26.28
C TYR A 5 4.58 8.72 25.48
N PRO A 6 4.97 8.26 24.28
CA PRO A 6 4.08 7.55 23.36
C PRO A 6 3.56 6.22 23.92
N SER A 7 4.36 5.52 24.70
CA SER A 7 3.96 4.25 25.35
C SER A 7 2.88 4.47 26.43
N THR A 8 2.99 5.51 27.22
CA THR A 8 2.00 5.86 28.26
C THR A 8 0.62 6.15 27.66
N PHE A 9 0.58 6.73 26.48
CA PHE A 9 -0.66 7.04 25.76
C PHE A 9 -1.05 5.94 24.74
N LYS A 10 -0.37 4.78 24.75
CA LYS A 10 -0.60 3.64 23.84
C LYS A 10 -0.57 4.04 22.35
N LEU A 11 0.18 5.08 22.00
CA LEU A 11 0.23 5.58 20.63
C LEU A 11 0.95 4.63 19.67
N LEU A 12 1.78 3.74 20.20
CA LEU A 12 2.52 2.73 19.43
C LEU A 12 1.64 1.54 19.05
N ASP A 13 0.65 1.21 19.89
CA ASP A 13 -0.18 0.01 19.74
C ASP A 13 -1.60 0.33 19.25
N THR A 14 -1.89 1.61 19.00
CA THR A 14 -3.19 2.05 18.48
C THR A 14 -3.08 2.33 16.99
N TYR A 15 -3.99 1.72 16.21
CA TYR A 15 -4.05 1.85 14.76
C TYR A 15 -5.42 2.31 14.29
N TYR A 16 -5.44 3.14 13.27
CA TYR A 16 -6.66 3.64 12.63
C TYR A 16 -6.84 3.05 11.23
N THR A 17 -8.04 2.53 10.95
CA THR A 17 -8.39 1.83 9.70
C THR A 17 -9.43 2.60 8.88
N ASN A 18 -9.51 3.92 9.05
CA ASN A 18 -10.49 4.75 8.36
C ASN A 18 -10.12 4.95 6.88
N SER A 19 -11.09 4.77 5.96
CA SER A 19 -10.88 4.92 4.51
C SER A 19 -10.42 6.32 4.09
N TYR A 20 -10.80 7.38 4.82
CA TYR A 20 -10.33 8.74 4.57
C TYR A 20 -8.82 8.86 4.84
N LEU A 21 -8.38 8.33 5.98
CA LEU A 21 -6.96 8.29 6.34
C LEU A 21 -6.16 7.45 5.35
N TYR A 22 -6.69 6.31 4.92
CA TYR A 22 -6.03 5.47 3.90
C TYR A 22 -5.81 6.23 2.59
N ASN A 23 -6.81 7.03 2.14
CA ASN A 23 -6.63 7.90 0.99
C ASN A 23 -5.50 8.90 1.17
N LEU A 24 -5.49 9.57 2.34
CA LEU A 24 -4.51 10.61 2.64
C LEU A 24 -3.08 10.07 2.67
N TYR A 25 -2.92 8.83 3.15
CA TYR A 25 -1.61 8.16 3.25
C TYR A 25 -1.27 7.30 2.02
N GLY A 26 -2.10 7.31 0.97
CA GLY A 26 -1.90 6.50 -0.23
C GLY A 26 -1.97 5.00 0.01
N MET A 27 -2.66 4.57 1.06
CA MET A 27 -2.84 3.17 1.42
C MET A 27 -4.02 2.55 0.66
N PHE A 28 -3.98 1.23 0.50
CA PHE A 28 -5.08 0.47 -0.10
C PHE A 28 -6.30 0.44 0.81
N LYS A 29 -7.47 0.38 0.18
CA LYS A 29 -8.77 0.29 0.86
C LYS A 29 -9.37 -1.10 0.72
N ALA A 30 -10.38 -1.40 1.52
CA ALA A 30 -11.16 -2.63 1.38
C ALA A 30 -11.75 -2.81 -0.03
N SER A 31 -12.13 -1.73 -0.70
CA SER A 31 -12.61 -1.76 -2.09
C SER A 31 -11.56 -2.16 -3.14
N ASP A 32 -10.28 -2.07 -2.79
CA ASP A 32 -9.17 -2.44 -3.70
C ASP A 32 -8.84 -3.93 -3.61
N VAL A 33 -9.38 -4.61 -2.60
CA VAL A 33 -9.20 -6.04 -2.38
C VAL A 33 -10.19 -6.82 -3.22
N LYS A 34 -9.69 -7.79 -3.96
CA LYS A 34 -10.49 -8.79 -4.67
C LYS A 34 -10.04 -10.17 -4.27
N VAL A 35 -10.96 -11.10 -4.22
CA VAL A 35 -10.66 -12.50 -3.93
C VAL A 35 -11.05 -13.38 -5.13
N LEU A 36 -10.36 -14.49 -5.28
CA LEU A 36 -10.76 -15.48 -6.28
C LEU A 36 -12.10 -16.10 -5.87
N GLU A 37 -13.07 -16.13 -6.80
CA GLU A 37 -14.35 -16.80 -6.60
C GLU A 37 -14.11 -18.33 -6.59
N SER A 38 -13.77 -18.85 -5.43
CA SER A 38 -13.51 -20.25 -5.15
C SER A 38 -13.93 -20.53 -3.71
N ASN A 39 -14.17 -21.79 -3.38
CA ASN A 39 -14.42 -22.20 -1.99
C ASN A 39 -13.16 -22.03 -1.12
N ASP A 40 -12.00 -21.82 -1.73
CA ASP A 40 -10.73 -21.50 -1.07
C ASP A 40 -10.58 -19.97 -0.99
N ILE A 41 -10.87 -19.40 0.16
CA ILE A 41 -10.75 -17.96 0.47
C ILE A 41 -9.28 -17.47 0.52
N ASP A 42 -8.34 -18.36 0.26
CA ASP A 42 -6.92 -18.13 0.54
C ASP A 42 -6.20 -17.25 -0.49
N ILE A 43 -6.85 -16.85 -1.56
CA ILE A 43 -6.22 -16.06 -2.63
C ILE A 43 -6.86 -14.70 -2.76
N GLY A 44 -6.11 -13.68 -2.36
CA GLY A 44 -6.48 -12.27 -2.49
C GLY A 44 -5.61 -11.54 -3.51
N VAL A 45 -6.16 -10.46 -4.05
CA VAL A 45 -5.47 -9.54 -4.98
C VAL A 45 -5.68 -8.12 -4.54
N ILE A 46 -4.59 -7.38 -4.44
CA ILE A 46 -4.62 -5.92 -4.24
C ILE A 46 -3.78 -5.29 -5.34
N LYS A 47 -4.43 -4.82 -6.40
CA LYS A 47 -3.77 -4.26 -7.60
C LYS A 47 -2.75 -5.23 -8.20
N SER A 48 -1.45 -4.97 -8.00
CA SER A 48 -0.34 -5.79 -8.52
C SER A 48 0.16 -6.84 -7.54
N LYS A 49 -0.42 -6.93 -6.36
CA LYS A 49 0.01 -7.85 -5.32
C LYS A 49 -0.93 -9.05 -5.28
N LEU A 50 -0.33 -10.23 -5.38
CA LEU A 50 -0.99 -11.51 -5.13
C LEU A 50 -0.73 -11.90 -3.68
N ILE A 51 -1.76 -12.32 -2.99
CA ILE A 51 -1.69 -12.80 -1.62
C ILE A 51 -2.29 -14.20 -1.60
N VAL A 52 -1.50 -15.15 -1.13
CA VAL A 52 -1.94 -16.53 -0.96
C VAL A 52 -1.63 -16.91 0.49
N SER A 53 -2.66 -17.21 1.26
CA SER A 53 -2.54 -17.35 2.71
C SER A 53 -1.86 -16.12 3.32
N ASP A 54 -0.70 -16.26 3.97
CA ASP A 54 0.05 -15.16 4.59
C ASP A 54 1.18 -14.62 3.70
N MET A 55 1.32 -15.14 2.47
CA MET A 55 2.41 -14.78 1.57
C MET A 55 1.97 -13.69 0.60
N VAL A 56 2.82 -12.69 0.42
CA VAL A 56 2.60 -11.59 -0.52
C VAL A 56 3.64 -11.63 -1.62
N LEU A 57 3.17 -11.83 -2.86
CA LEU A 57 4.01 -11.75 -4.05
C LEU A 57 3.69 -10.49 -4.83
N GLU A 58 4.70 -9.63 -5.02
CA GLU A 58 4.56 -8.46 -5.88
C GLU A 58 4.92 -8.79 -7.32
N THR A 59 3.93 -8.75 -8.20
CA THR A 59 4.10 -9.12 -9.61
C THR A 59 4.49 -7.93 -10.51
N GLY A 60 5.00 -6.82 -9.95
CA GLY A 60 5.43 -5.57 -10.66
C GLY A 60 4.30 -4.55 -10.77
N ASN A 61 4.46 -3.51 -11.61
CA ASN A 61 3.68 -2.26 -11.56
C ASN A 61 2.27 -2.27 -12.17
N ARG A 62 1.81 -3.39 -12.78
CA ARG A 62 0.49 -3.45 -13.44
C ARG A 62 -0.48 -4.29 -12.64
N ASP A 63 -1.76 -3.94 -12.70
CA ASP A 63 -2.82 -4.64 -11.98
C ASP A 63 -3.03 -6.06 -12.52
N ILE A 64 -3.37 -6.96 -11.62
CA ILE A 64 -3.77 -8.34 -11.95
C ILE A 64 -5.19 -8.30 -12.51
N ILE A 65 -5.38 -8.94 -13.68
CA ILE A 65 -6.66 -8.98 -14.40
C ILE A 65 -7.46 -10.22 -14.03
N GLY A 66 -6.77 -11.34 -13.81
CA GLY A 66 -7.41 -12.60 -13.49
C GLY A 66 -6.43 -13.59 -12.91
N ILE A 67 -6.94 -14.49 -12.10
CA ILE A 67 -6.20 -15.59 -11.48
C ILE A 67 -6.98 -16.88 -11.71
N LEU A 68 -6.26 -17.96 -11.95
CA LEU A 68 -6.82 -19.30 -12.02
C LEU A 68 -5.93 -20.24 -11.21
N LYS A 69 -6.49 -20.95 -10.25
CA LYS A 69 -5.78 -22.00 -9.47
C LYS A 69 -6.22 -23.36 -10.01
N ILE A 70 -5.27 -24.18 -10.37
CA ILE A 70 -5.47 -25.57 -10.75
C ILE A 70 -4.45 -26.41 -9.97
N ASN A 71 -4.92 -27.22 -9.04
CA ASN A 71 -4.07 -27.92 -8.08
C ASN A 71 -3.15 -26.93 -7.33
N ASN A 72 -1.83 -27.16 -7.38
CA ASN A 72 -0.84 -26.29 -6.75
C ASN A 72 -0.35 -25.15 -7.68
N LEU A 73 -0.83 -25.12 -8.93
CA LEU A 73 -0.42 -24.12 -9.90
C LEU A 73 -1.39 -22.95 -9.92
N ILE A 74 -0.83 -21.75 -9.81
CA ILE A 74 -1.57 -20.49 -9.85
C ILE A 74 -1.15 -19.73 -11.12
N TYR A 75 -2.10 -19.58 -12.03
CA TYR A 75 -1.93 -18.79 -13.24
C TYR A 75 -2.38 -17.36 -12.96
N VAL A 76 -1.50 -16.39 -13.10
CA VAL A 76 -1.79 -14.97 -12.86
C VAL A 76 -1.69 -14.23 -14.19
N LEU A 77 -2.83 -13.72 -14.64
CA LEU A 77 -2.92 -12.92 -15.85
C LEU A 77 -2.76 -11.44 -15.54
N LYS A 78 -1.87 -10.80 -16.26
CA LYS A 78 -1.51 -9.42 -16.06
C LYS A 78 -1.26 -8.73 -17.39
N ASN A 79 -2.27 -8.07 -17.94
CA ASN A 79 -2.22 -7.43 -19.26
C ASN A 79 -1.63 -8.36 -20.36
N ASN A 80 -0.35 -8.15 -20.73
CA ASN A 80 0.37 -8.93 -21.73
C ASN A 80 1.29 -9.98 -21.13
N PHE A 81 1.17 -10.29 -19.85
CA PHE A 81 2.01 -11.27 -19.17
C PHE A 81 1.18 -12.33 -18.49
N LEU A 82 1.63 -13.56 -18.59
CA LEU A 82 1.13 -14.68 -17.83
C LEU A 82 2.25 -15.16 -16.90
N PHE A 83 1.94 -15.27 -15.63
CA PHE A 83 2.82 -15.84 -14.62
C PHE A 83 2.28 -17.21 -14.24
N LEU A 84 3.16 -18.18 -14.15
CA LEU A 84 2.92 -19.46 -13.52
C LEU A 84 3.63 -19.49 -12.20
N ILE A 85 2.88 -19.65 -11.13
CA ILE A 85 3.35 -19.64 -9.76
C ILE A 85 2.98 -20.98 -9.14
N GLU A 86 3.88 -21.58 -8.41
CA GLU A 86 3.63 -22.78 -7.65
C GLU A 86 3.57 -22.44 -6.16
N ASP A 87 2.63 -23.05 -5.45
CA ASP A 87 2.48 -23.00 -4.02
C ASP A 87 3.11 -24.27 -3.43
N VAL A 88 4.36 -24.16 -2.97
CA VAL A 88 5.14 -25.27 -2.40
C VAL A 88 5.60 -24.93 -1.01
N ASP A 89 5.28 -25.77 -0.04
CA ASP A 89 5.78 -25.70 1.34
C ASP A 89 5.71 -24.29 1.96
N PHE A 90 4.56 -23.62 1.80
CA PHE A 90 4.32 -22.25 2.28
C PHE A 90 5.22 -21.19 1.62
N GLN A 91 5.68 -21.44 0.41
CA GLN A 91 6.41 -20.46 -0.41
C GLN A 91 5.77 -20.36 -1.79
N LEU A 92 5.66 -19.12 -2.29
CA LEU A 92 5.22 -18.86 -3.66
C LEU A 92 6.44 -18.75 -4.56
N GLU A 93 6.64 -19.69 -5.45
CA GLU A 93 7.71 -19.68 -6.41
C GLU A 93 7.17 -19.32 -7.80
N VAL A 94 7.76 -18.30 -8.43
CA VAL A 94 7.46 -17.97 -9.83
C VAL A 94 8.22 -18.94 -10.72
N LEU A 95 7.53 -19.96 -11.20
CA LEU A 95 8.13 -20.96 -12.11
C LEU A 95 8.45 -20.36 -13.46
N ARG A 96 7.51 -19.57 -14.01
CA ARG A 96 7.62 -18.97 -15.33
C ARG A 96 6.91 -17.64 -15.43
N LYS A 97 7.44 -16.78 -16.30
CA LYS A 97 6.82 -15.54 -16.74
C LYS A 97 6.91 -15.48 -18.25
N GLU A 98 5.78 -15.44 -18.93
CA GLU A 98 5.71 -15.39 -20.39
C GLU A 98 5.03 -14.10 -20.85
N GLU A 99 5.58 -13.49 -21.90
CA GLU A 99 4.97 -12.35 -22.55
C GLU A 99 4.00 -12.82 -23.62
N LEU A 100 2.74 -12.39 -23.52
CA LEU A 100 1.69 -12.75 -24.45
C LEU A 100 1.83 -11.92 -25.73
N PRO A 101 1.73 -12.54 -26.93
CA PRO A 101 1.76 -11.82 -28.20
C PRO A 101 0.46 -11.04 -28.47
N PHE A 102 -0.45 -11.00 -27.48
CA PHE A 102 -1.73 -10.29 -27.55
C PHE A 102 -2.11 -9.73 -26.18
N SER A 103 -3.03 -8.77 -26.18
CA SER A 103 -3.61 -8.26 -24.93
C SER A 103 -4.74 -9.15 -24.48
N ALA A 104 -4.54 -9.86 -23.37
CA ALA A 104 -5.55 -10.73 -22.80
C ALA A 104 -6.54 -9.92 -21.94
N LYS A 105 -7.82 -10.31 -22.02
CA LYS A 105 -8.94 -9.70 -21.29
C LYS A 105 -9.34 -10.51 -20.07
N SER A 106 -9.24 -11.82 -20.16
CA SER A 106 -9.60 -12.75 -19.08
C SER A 106 -8.91 -14.09 -19.21
N ILE A 107 -8.79 -14.78 -18.10
CA ILE A 107 -8.35 -16.15 -17.98
C ILE A 107 -9.52 -16.99 -17.46
N GLY A 108 -9.58 -18.24 -17.84
CA GLY A 108 -10.60 -19.17 -17.37
C GLY A 108 -10.27 -20.61 -17.75
N ILE A 109 -11.20 -21.49 -17.50
CA ILE A 109 -11.07 -22.94 -17.76
C ILE A 109 -12.17 -23.42 -18.70
N SER A 110 -11.82 -24.33 -19.56
CA SER A 110 -12.78 -25.12 -20.34
C SER A 110 -12.22 -26.49 -20.59
N ASN A 111 -13.00 -27.54 -20.34
CA ASN A 111 -12.59 -28.95 -20.51
C ASN A 111 -11.24 -29.27 -19.80
N ASN A 112 -11.01 -28.71 -18.62
CA ASN A 112 -9.78 -28.87 -17.85
C ASN A 112 -8.53 -28.20 -18.47
N GLU A 113 -8.70 -27.40 -19.51
CA GLU A 113 -7.62 -26.61 -20.13
C GLU A 113 -7.69 -25.17 -19.73
N VAL A 114 -6.53 -24.54 -19.54
CA VAL A 114 -6.41 -23.11 -19.27
C VAL A 114 -6.64 -22.35 -20.57
N ILE A 115 -7.57 -21.41 -20.54
CA ILE A 115 -7.94 -20.63 -21.71
C ILE A 115 -7.80 -19.15 -21.43
N LEU A 116 -7.09 -18.44 -22.30
CA LEU A 116 -7.06 -16.98 -22.33
C LEU A 116 -8.03 -16.47 -23.39
N LYS A 117 -8.74 -15.40 -23.05
CA LYS A 117 -9.55 -14.64 -23.99
C LYS A 117 -8.90 -13.30 -24.25
N ASP A 118 -8.64 -12.96 -25.51
CA ASP A 118 -8.09 -11.67 -25.90
C ASP A 118 -9.16 -10.56 -25.96
N VAL A 119 -8.73 -9.33 -26.18
CA VAL A 119 -9.62 -8.15 -26.35
C VAL A 119 -10.47 -8.25 -27.62
N LYS A 120 -10.06 -9.06 -28.61
CA LYS A 120 -10.79 -9.32 -29.86
C LYS A 120 -11.73 -10.53 -29.75
N ASN A 121 -11.95 -11.04 -28.53
CA ASN A 121 -12.76 -12.23 -28.24
C ASN A 121 -12.26 -13.53 -28.89
N LYS A 122 -10.98 -13.64 -29.20
CA LYS A 122 -10.34 -14.89 -29.58
C LYS A 122 -9.93 -15.69 -28.35
N TYR A 123 -9.98 -17.00 -28.44
CA TYR A 123 -9.60 -17.89 -27.36
C TYR A 123 -8.27 -18.58 -27.70
N TYR A 124 -7.41 -18.66 -26.68
CA TYR A 124 -6.11 -19.31 -26.76
C TYR A 124 -6.02 -20.36 -25.66
N ILE A 125 -5.70 -21.60 -26.05
CA ILE A 125 -5.44 -22.68 -25.13
C ILE A 125 -3.98 -22.60 -24.71
N ILE A 126 -3.71 -22.84 -23.44
CA ILE A 126 -2.36 -22.87 -22.88
C ILE A 126 -2.07 -24.28 -22.42
N ASN A 127 -0.94 -24.82 -22.84
CA ASN A 127 -0.40 -26.05 -22.28
C ASN A 127 0.46 -25.83 -21.03
N GLU A 128 0.92 -26.90 -20.41
CA GLU A 128 1.78 -26.86 -19.22
C GLU A 128 3.10 -26.14 -19.46
N ASP A 129 3.58 -26.12 -20.71
CA ASP A 129 4.80 -25.39 -21.11
C ASP A 129 4.57 -23.90 -21.40
N LEU A 130 3.37 -23.38 -21.12
CA LEU A 130 2.91 -22.02 -21.44
C LEU A 130 2.96 -21.67 -22.93
N ASN A 131 2.92 -22.65 -23.83
CA ASN A 131 2.76 -22.40 -25.24
C ASN A 131 1.29 -22.07 -25.55
N PHE A 132 1.07 -21.09 -26.43
CA PHE A 132 -0.25 -20.58 -26.78
C PHE A 132 -0.70 -21.11 -28.12
N PHE A 133 -1.84 -21.76 -28.16
CA PHE A 133 -2.46 -22.24 -29.38
C PHE A 133 -3.80 -21.54 -29.59
N LEU A 134 -4.01 -20.98 -30.78
CA LEU A 134 -5.31 -20.41 -31.10
C LEU A 134 -6.35 -21.55 -31.07
N ALA A 135 -7.32 -21.39 -30.18
CA ALA A 135 -8.37 -22.38 -30.06
C ALA A 135 -9.21 -22.44 -31.36
N PRO A 136 -9.57 -23.62 -31.83
CA PRO A 136 -10.45 -23.77 -33.00
C PRO A 136 -11.76 -23.03 -32.74
N LYS A 137 -12.34 -22.44 -33.79
CA LYS A 137 -13.62 -21.70 -33.73
C LYS A 137 -14.82 -22.63 -33.47
N ASN A 138 -14.76 -23.46 -32.43
CA ASN A 138 -15.87 -24.31 -32.05
C ASN A 138 -16.88 -23.52 -31.21
N LYS A 139 -18.14 -23.64 -31.57
CA LYS A 139 -19.27 -23.08 -30.80
C LYS A 139 -19.26 -23.49 -29.32
N ASP A 140 -18.66 -24.62 -29.01
CA ASP A 140 -18.64 -25.20 -27.65
C ASP A 140 -17.75 -24.44 -26.65
N LEU A 141 -16.71 -23.75 -27.11
CA LEU A 141 -15.85 -22.95 -26.22
C LEU A 141 -16.60 -21.78 -25.61
N ASN A 142 -17.50 -21.14 -26.35
CA ASN A 142 -18.30 -20.04 -25.84
C ASN A 142 -19.28 -20.45 -24.73
N THR A 143 -19.73 -21.70 -24.73
CA THR A 143 -20.70 -22.22 -23.76
C THR A 143 -20.05 -22.87 -22.55
N LYS A 144 -18.84 -23.41 -22.71
CA LYS A 144 -18.11 -24.15 -21.67
C LYS A 144 -16.99 -23.33 -20.98
N TYR A 145 -16.70 -22.15 -21.50
CA TYR A 145 -15.69 -21.28 -20.89
C TYR A 145 -16.17 -20.69 -19.56
N SER A 146 -15.59 -21.17 -18.49
CA SER A 146 -15.79 -20.59 -17.15
C SER A 146 -14.68 -19.56 -16.88
N LYS A 147 -15.05 -18.29 -16.86
CA LYS A 147 -14.14 -17.20 -16.56
C LYS A 147 -13.78 -17.24 -15.08
N SER A 148 -12.49 -17.09 -14.78
CA SER A 148 -12.05 -16.81 -13.42
C SER A 148 -12.55 -15.44 -12.99
N ASN A 149 -13.29 -15.39 -11.91
CA ASN A 149 -13.84 -14.14 -11.39
C ASN A 149 -13.08 -13.70 -10.14
N LEU A 150 -12.59 -12.47 -10.19
CA LEU A 150 -12.13 -11.75 -9.01
C LEU A 150 -13.30 -10.92 -8.48
N ILE A 151 -13.82 -11.30 -7.34
CA ILE A 151 -14.99 -10.66 -6.71
C ILE A 151 -14.54 -9.76 -5.57
N SER A 152 -15.35 -8.77 -5.27
CA SER A 152 -15.17 -7.97 -4.05
C SER A 152 -15.54 -8.81 -2.84
N THR A 153 -14.82 -8.63 -1.75
CA THR A 153 -15.03 -9.39 -0.51
C THR A 153 -15.64 -8.50 0.58
N ASP A 154 -16.06 -9.10 1.69
CA ASP A 154 -16.52 -8.41 2.89
C ASP A 154 -15.37 -7.62 3.55
N LYS A 155 -15.73 -6.80 4.55
CA LYS A 155 -14.74 -5.94 5.23
C LYS A 155 -13.77 -6.71 6.10
N GLU A 156 -14.17 -7.83 6.66
CA GLU A 156 -13.33 -8.63 7.55
C GLU A 156 -12.24 -9.33 6.74
N THR A 157 -12.62 -10.04 5.69
CA THR A 157 -11.70 -10.68 4.75
C THR A 157 -10.80 -9.65 4.06
N ALA A 158 -11.35 -8.50 3.64
CA ALA A 158 -10.53 -7.42 3.09
C ALA A 158 -9.52 -6.89 4.11
N GLY A 159 -9.91 -6.77 5.38
CA GLY A 159 -9.03 -6.35 6.48
C GLY A 159 -7.87 -7.31 6.68
N TYR A 160 -8.13 -8.62 6.61
CA TYR A 160 -7.10 -9.65 6.66
C TYR A 160 -6.05 -9.46 5.56
N PHE A 161 -6.45 -9.41 4.29
CA PHE A 161 -5.53 -9.23 3.17
C PHE A 161 -4.79 -7.88 3.20
N LEU A 162 -5.46 -6.81 3.62
CA LEU A 162 -4.83 -5.49 3.78
C LEU A 162 -3.75 -5.53 4.85
N SER A 163 -3.98 -6.22 5.96
CA SER A 163 -3.01 -6.32 7.06
C SER A 163 -1.71 -6.99 6.62
N GLN A 164 -1.79 -7.96 5.71
CA GLN A 164 -0.62 -8.65 5.14
C GLN A 164 0.24 -7.70 4.26
N VAL A 165 -0.39 -6.74 3.57
CA VAL A 165 0.29 -5.87 2.62
C VAL A 165 0.77 -4.57 3.23
N GLN A 166 0.00 -3.98 4.14
CA GLN A 166 0.24 -2.63 4.65
C GLN A 166 0.22 -2.52 6.17
N GLY A 167 0.14 -3.67 6.86
CA GLY A 167 0.06 -3.74 8.31
C GLY A 167 -1.34 -3.38 8.86
N PRO A 168 -1.47 -3.28 10.18
CA PRO A 168 -2.77 -3.17 10.86
C PRO A 168 -3.48 -1.81 10.67
N GLY A 169 -2.85 -0.88 9.96
CA GLY A 169 -3.39 0.46 9.72
C GLY A 169 -2.39 1.59 10.01
N ILE A 170 -2.91 2.80 10.17
CA ILE A 170 -2.08 3.98 10.45
C ILE A 170 -1.88 4.10 11.94
N GLN A 171 -0.63 4.00 12.38
CA GLN A 171 -0.26 4.12 13.79
C GLN A 171 -0.63 5.50 14.35
N ALA A 172 -1.21 5.54 15.54
CA ALA A 172 -1.63 6.78 16.20
C ALA A 172 -0.47 7.77 16.39
N LEU A 173 0.72 7.27 16.72
CA LEU A 173 1.91 8.11 16.84
C LEU A 173 2.25 8.80 15.53
N ARG A 174 2.22 8.07 14.40
CA ARG A 174 2.47 8.64 13.07
C ARG A 174 1.46 9.70 12.73
N LEU A 175 0.16 9.42 12.93
CA LEU A 175 -0.91 10.37 12.67
C LEU A 175 -0.74 11.67 13.49
N LEU A 176 -0.44 11.54 14.78
CA LEU A 176 -0.24 12.68 15.67
C LEU A 176 1.02 13.49 15.31
N THR A 177 2.08 12.81 14.89
CA THR A 177 3.32 13.46 14.43
C THR A 177 3.09 14.22 13.13
N ASP A 178 2.37 13.64 12.17
CA ASP A 178 2.07 14.29 10.90
C ASP A 178 1.11 15.48 11.07
N LEU A 179 0.16 15.37 12.02
CA LEU A 179 -0.70 16.49 12.43
C LEU A 179 0.13 17.62 13.06
N HIS A 180 1.06 17.28 13.97
CA HIS A 180 1.93 18.25 14.66
C HIS A 180 2.85 18.98 13.68
N ASN A 181 3.40 18.28 12.70
CA ASN A 181 4.31 18.82 11.70
C ASN A 181 3.60 19.48 10.51
N GLY A 182 2.28 19.50 10.50
CA GLY A 182 1.47 20.06 9.40
C GLY A 182 1.42 19.20 8.13
N ARG A 183 2.07 18.05 8.10
CA ARG A 183 2.07 17.13 6.93
C ARG A 183 0.66 16.65 6.57
N PHE A 184 -0.19 16.49 7.58
CA PHE A 184 -1.59 16.09 7.42
C PHE A 184 -2.37 17.04 6.50
N PHE A 185 -2.02 18.32 6.49
CA PHE A 185 -2.71 19.37 5.73
C PHE A 185 -2.08 19.64 4.36
N GLY A 186 -1.04 18.88 4.00
CA GLY A 186 -0.35 19.02 2.72
C GLY A 186 0.89 19.93 2.75
N PRO A 187 1.63 19.99 1.62
CA PRO A 187 2.95 20.63 1.57
C PRO A 187 2.94 22.13 1.87
N LEU A 188 1.87 22.82 1.49
CA LEU A 188 1.76 24.28 1.69
C LEU A 188 1.68 24.60 3.18
N VAL A 189 0.87 23.86 3.95
CA VAL A 189 0.76 24.06 5.41
C VAL A 189 2.04 23.66 6.11
N MET A 190 2.72 22.60 5.66
CA MET A 190 4.03 22.21 6.18
C MET A 190 5.07 23.34 6.03
N ILE A 191 5.10 24.05 4.91
CA ILE A 191 5.97 25.21 4.68
C ILE A 191 5.63 26.34 5.67
N ILE A 192 4.34 26.66 5.87
CA ILE A 192 3.89 27.68 6.82
C ILE A 192 4.35 27.32 8.23
N PHE A 193 4.16 26.09 8.67
CA PHE A 193 4.62 25.62 9.98
C PHE A 193 6.15 25.76 10.14
N SER A 194 6.91 25.41 9.10
CA SER A 194 8.37 25.55 9.11
C SER A 194 8.83 27.01 9.27
N ILE A 195 8.21 27.91 8.51
CA ILE A 195 8.51 29.36 8.59
C ILE A 195 8.15 29.90 9.97
N THR A 196 6.98 29.52 10.50
CA THR A 196 6.54 29.95 11.84
C THR A 196 7.50 29.45 12.93
N SER A 197 7.94 28.20 12.85
CA SER A 197 8.91 27.63 13.78
C SER A 197 10.24 28.37 13.76
N LEU A 198 10.75 28.72 12.59
CA LEU A 198 11.96 29.55 12.44
C LEU A 198 11.78 30.94 13.04
N ALA A 199 10.63 31.56 12.83
CA ALA A 199 10.34 32.89 13.42
C ALA A 199 10.30 32.81 14.94
N VAL A 200 9.71 31.79 15.55
CA VAL A 200 9.69 31.60 17.01
C VAL A 200 11.09 31.40 17.56
N ILE A 201 11.96 30.62 16.91
CA ILE A 201 13.34 30.41 17.30
C ILE A 201 14.09 31.78 17.27
N PHE A 202 13.94 32.54 16.19
CA PHE A 202 14.55 33.85 16.05
C PHE A 202 14.12 34.83 17.16
N LEU A 203 12.81 34.86 17.47
CA LEU A 203 12.29 35.69 18.56
C LEU A 203 12.83 35.26 19.93
N ALA A 204 12.94 33.96 20.18
CA ALA A 204 13.50 33.45 21.42
C ALA A 204 14.98 33.88 21.61
N ILE A 205 15.78 33.72 20.55
CA ILE A 205 17.20 34.13 20.58
C ILE A 205 17.33 35.63 20.77
N SER A 206 16.61 36.45 20.00
CA SER A 206 16.65 37.89 20.05
C SER A 206 16.16 38.43 21.41
N GLY A 207 15.07 37.86 21.95
CA GLY A 207 14.56 38.21 23.28
C GLY A 207 15.58 37.91 24.40
N THR A 208 16.22 36.74 24.33
CA THR A 208 17.28 36.38 25.27
C THR A 208 18.48 37.34 25.19
N TRP A 209 18.91 37.68 23.98
CA TRP A 209 19.99 38.62 23.73
C TRP A 209 19.69 40.00 24.32
N ILE A 210 18.50 40.54 24.07
CA ILE A 210 18.07 41.85 24.62
C ILE A 210 18.07 41.81 26.16
N SER A 211 17.49 40.72 26.73
CA SER A 211 17.45 40.55 28.20
C SER A 211 18.83 40.54 28.84
N LEU A 212 19.78 39.82 28.23
CA LEU A 212 21.17 39.77 28.69
C LEU A 212 21.84 41.13 28.60
N ASN A 213 21.68 41.87 27.50
CA ASN A 213 22.24 43.21 27.33
C ASN A 213 21.70 44.18 28.35
N ILE A 214 20.42 44.15 28.69
CA ILE A 214 19.80 44.98 29.73
C ILE A 214 20.39 44.63 31.09
N LYS A 215 20.55 43.35 31.43
CA LYS A 215 21.19 42.94 32.70
C LYS A 215 22.63 43.42 32.79
N LEU A 216 23.42 43.30 31.75
CA LEU A 216 24.81 43.77 31.72
C LEU A 216 24.90 45.27 31.92
N LYS A 217 24.09 46.08 31.24
CA LYS A 217 24.02 47.53 31.38
C LYS A 217 23.63 47.94 32.81
N ARG A 218 22.63 47.27 33.42
CA ARG A 218 22.22 47.51 34.80
C ARG A 218 23.34 47.21 35.79
N ASN A 219 24.06 46.12 35.62
CA ASN A 219 25.18 45.77 36.49
C ASN A 219 26.36 46.74 36.35
N ALA A 220 26.66 47.20 35.15
CA ALA A 220 27.68 48.21 34.89
C ALA A 220 27.31 49.56 35.54
N TYR A 221 26.02 49.94 35.44
CA TYR A 221 25.54 51.17 36.11
C TYR A 221 25.61 51.06 37.60
N LYS A 222 25.23 49.95 38.23
CA LYS A 222 25.38 49.74 39.68
C LYS A 222 26.85 49.85 40.16
N LYS A 223 27.78 49.20 39.40
CA LYS A 223 29.22 49.29 39.71
C LYS A 223 29.77 50.72 39.62
N ARG A 224 29.34 51.55 38.65
CA ARG A 224 29.75 52.95 38.52
C ARG A 224 29.20 53.81 39.65
N LYS A 225 27.97 53.58 40.10
CA LYS A 225 27.36 54.30 41.22
C LYS A 225 28.10 53.99 42.52
N HIS A 226 28.47 52.77 42.83
CA HIS A 226 29.27 52.43 44.01
C HIS A 226 30.66 53.07 44.03
N ARG A 227 31.32 53.18 42.87
CA ARG A 227 32.64 53.84 42.79
C ARG A 227 32.62 55.38 42.97
N ARG A 228 31.46 55.99 42.90
CA ARG A 228 31.31 57.43 43.07
C ARG A 228 30.98 57.84 44.55
N HIS A 229 30.65 56.90 45.39
CA HIS A 229 30.26 57.08 46.78
C HIS A 229 31.33 56.59 47.77
N ASN A 230 32.40 56.00 47.29
CA ASN A 230 33.63 55.73 48.00
C ASN A 230 34.77 56.63 47.48
#